data_3b7d703cdd09c4ca95e6d4e087e6db74
#
_entry.id   3b7d703cdd09c4ca95e6d4e087e6db74
#
_cell.length_a   1.000
_cell.length_b   1.000
_cell.length_c   1.000
_cell.angle_alpha   90.00
_cell.angle_beta   90.00
_cell.angle_gamma   90.00
#
_symmetry.space_group_name_H-M   'P 1'
#
loop_
_entity.id
_entity.type
_entity.pdbx_description
1 polymer ?
#
loop_
_entity_poly.entity_id
_entity_poly.type
_entity_poly.pdbx_seq_one_letter_code
_entity_poly.pdbx_strand_id
1 'polypeptide(L)'
;ALSDDAINAWRDRINKAPQLKNMYLTKGLVILDESTKRDEWLDHPDTPIPGTTPFEERPLIESDFYVFNANDSYWLSDPKKPTIGYSPLYGPTETPRSIRTRMNIHLLEGLDGFDFRGEDGLFSVQEIKDALMDNSGLTAHLLKDELVDQCQQSPNILINDISIDLSNACSTLRDWDNRYNAESKGAVLFREWITRYNYLSTMYTGDLFAGSFDKENPTTTPLGLARNERNLIALAEAVTLLDDNGIPLDVPLGNLQKAHRAGTTYTVHGGNRYEGIANLQVATTSQSGSSGRSYIDSSIFSGSNERLGDSETLTSSGYNIVHGSSFIMTLNFTEDGPSAEAILSYSQSGSSSSEHFSDQTE
;
A
#
# COMPACT_ATOMS: atom_id res chain seq x y z
N ALA A 1 10.25 15.15 -26.72
CA ALA A 1 10.81 13.91 -26.16
C ALA A 1 12.29 14.09 -25.83
N LEU A 2 12.84 13.22 -25.01
CA LEU A 2 14.29 13.14 -24.79
C LEU A 2 14.91 12.26 -25.89
N SER A 3 16.12 12.64 -26.36
CA SER A 3 16.89 11.78 -27.24
C SER A 3 17.45 10.56 -26.49
N ASP A 4 17.81 9.51 -27.22
CA ASP A 4 18.47 8.32 -26.64
C ASP A 4 19.79 8.68 -25.96
N ASP A 5 20.54 9.64 -26.51
CA ASP A 5 21.77 10.11 -25.88
C ASP A 5 21.51 10.82 -24.56
N ALA A 6 20.41 11.58 -24.44
CA ALA A 6 20.00 12.22 -23.19
C ALA A 6 19.57 11.18 -22.16
N ILE A 7 18.79 10.18 -22.57
CA ILE A 7 18.35 9.06 -21.72
C ILE A 7 19.55 8.28 -21.20
N ASN A 8 20.50 7.93 -22.04
CA ASN A 8 21.70 7.20 -21.63
C ASN A 8 22.59 8.01 -20.69
N ALA A 9 22.79 9.29 -20.98
CA ALA A 9 23.55 10.19 -20.12
C ALA A 9 22.86 10.38 -18.75
N TRP A 10 21.53 10.43 -18.72
CA TRP A 10 20.76 10.46 -17.48
C TRP A 10 20.93 9.17 -16.69
N ARG A 11 20.85 7.99 -17.32
CA ARG A 11 21.09 6.69 -16.67
C ARG A 11 22.47 6.61 -16.04
N ASP A 12 23.49 7.07 -16.74
CA ASP A 12 24.86 7.13 -16.22
C ASP A 12 24.97 8.06 -15.01
N ARG A 13 24.26 9.16 -15.02
CA ARG A 13 24.23 10.15 -13.94
C ARG A 13 23.58 9.59 -12.68
N ILE A 14 22.39 8.99 -12.78
CA ILE A 14 21.69 8.43 -11.61
C ILE A 14 22.44 7.24 -11.00
N ASN A 15 23.14 6.44 -11.81
CA ASN A 15 23.96 5.34 -11.30
C ASN A 15 25.16 5.83 -10.46
N LYS A 16 25.63 7.06 -10.68
CA LYS A 16 26.70 7.71 -9.91
C LYS A 16 26.18 8.57 -8.76
N ALA A 17 24.88 8.79 -8.67
CA ALA A 17 24.25 9.68 -7.69
C ALA A 17 23.12 8.94 -6.93
N PRO A 18 23.44 8.26 -5.81
CA PRO A 18 22.47 7.44 -5.08
C PRO A 18 21.19 8.17 -4.68
N GLN A 19 21.26 9.45 -4.36
CA GLN A 19 20.08 10.26 -4.02
C GLN A 19 19.14 10.44 -5.21
N LEU A 20 19.66 10.76 -6.40
CA LEU A 20 18.86 10.88 -7.62
C LEU A 20 18.27 9.52 -8.02
N LYS A 21 19.05 8.45 -7.87
CA LYS A 21 18.58 7.09 -8.11
C LYS A 21 17.41 6.75 -7.17
N ASN A 22 17.55 7.05 -5.89
CA ASN A 22 16.48 6.83 -4.92
C ASN A 22 15.22 7.64 -5.28
N MET A 23 15.33 8.91 -5.65
CA MET A 23 14.20 9.74 -6.08
C MET A 23 13.49 9.15 -7.31
N TYR A 24 14.26 8.63 -8.28
CA TYR A 24 13.67 7.96 -9.43
C TYR A 24 12.94 6.67 -9.03
N LEU A 25 13.59 5.80 -8.26
CA LEU A 25 13.02 4.50 -7.88
C LEU A 25 11.78 4.63 -6.99
N THR A 26 11.74 5.64 -6.11
CA THR A 26 10.68 5.79 -5.09
C THR A 26 9.57 6.76 -5.48
N LYS A 27 9.85 7.70 -6.40
CA LYS A 27 8.92 8.77 -6.78
C LYS A 27 8.70 8.84 -8.29
N GLY A 28 9.43 8.06 -9.09
CA GLY A 28 9.38 8.14 -10.55
C GLY A 28 9.94 9.44 -11.11
N LEU A 29 10.71 10.22 -10.32
CA LEU A 29 11.18 11.55 -10.74
C LEU A 29 12.42 11.44 -11.60
N VAL A 30 12.35 11.95 -12.83
CA VAL A 30 13.46 12.13 -13.74
C VAL A 30 13.94 13.57 -13.62
N ILE A 31 15.12 13.78 -13.02
CA ILE A 31 15.73 15.10 -12.88
C ILE A 31 16.63 15.36 -14.08
N LEU A 32 16.34 16.40 -14.84
CA LEU A 32 17.08 16.86 -16.01
C LEU A 32 17.91 18.10 -15.66
N ASP A 33 18.99 18.31 -16.40
CA ASP A 33 19.88 19.47 -16.26
C ASP A 33 19.69 20.40 -17.46
N GLU A 34 18.82 21.39 -17.31
CA GLU A 34 18.50 22.38 -18.32
C GLU A 34 19.69 23.34 -18.65
N SER A 35 20.73 23.35 -17.80
CA SER A 35 21.92 24.15 -18.08
C SER A 35 22.77 23.61 -19.25
N THR A 36 22.44 22.39 -19.68
CA THR A 36 23.14 21.71 -20.79
C THR A 36 22.18 21.35 -21.92
N LYS A 37 22.64 21.52 -23.18
CA LYS A 37 21.86 21.04 -24.34
C LYS A 37 21.64 19.54 -24.39
N ARG A 38 22.37 18.80 -23.58
CA ARG A 38 22.29 17.34 -23.52
C ARG A 38 20.93 16.84 -23.00
N ASP A 39 20.36 17.52 -22.01
CA ASP A 39 19.10 17.15 -21.40
C ASP A 39 17.90 17.93 -21.97
N GLU A 40 18.11 18.62 -23.14
CA GLU A 40 17.11 19.45 -23.78
C GLU A 40 15.90 18.62 -24.23
N TRP A 41 14.72 19.15 -24.00
CA TRP A 41 13.46 18.55 -24.43
C TRP A 41 13.23 18.87 -25.90
N LEU A 42 13.22 17.86 -26.74
CA LEU A 42 13.17 17.99 -28.19
C LEU A 42 11.76 17.74 -28.75
N ASP A 43 11.46 18.47 -29.84
CA ASP A 43 10.31 18.12 -30.66
C ASP A 43 10.62 16.87 -31.49
N HIS A 44 9.61 16.04 -31.69
CA HIS A 44 9.72 14.87 -32.54
C HIS A 44 8.93 15.10 -33.83
N PRO A 45 9.50 14.80 -35.02
CA PRO A 45 8.84 15.07 -36.28
C PRO A 45 7.52 14.33 -36.50
N ASP A 46 7.37 13.14 -35.87
CA ASP A 46 6.19 12.28 -36.01
C ASP A 46 5.08 12.59 -34.99
N THR A 47 5.19 13.71 -34.27
CA THR A 47 4.14 14.12 -33.31
C THR A 47 3.47 15.43 -33.78
N PRO A 48 2.13 15.52 -33.66
CA PRO A 48 1.41 16.73 -34.00
C PRO A 48 1.54 17.84 -32.96
N ILE A 49 2.02 17.50 -31.74
CA ILE A 49 2.18 18.44 -30.63
C ILE A 49 3.66 18.50 -30.25
N PRO A 50 4.30 19.69 -30.32
CA PRO A 50 5.69 19.87 -29.94
C PRO A 50 5.99 19.30 -28.53
N GLY A 51 7.16 18.68 -28.39
CA GLY A 51 7.63 18.13 -27.11
C GLY A 51 6.98 16.80 -26.68
N THR A 52 6.00 16.28 -27.40
CA THR A 52 5.40 14.98 -27.04
C THR A 52 6.18 13.81 -27.63
N THR A 53 6.09 12.65 -26.97
CA THR A 53 6.65 11.39 -27.48
C THR A 53 5.69 10.80 -28.51
N PRO A 54 6.18 10.25 -29.64
CA PRO A 54 5.37 9.51 -30.61
C PRO A 54 4.53 8.41 -29.96
N PHE A 55 3.38 8.13 -30.54
CA PHE A 55 2.48 7.12 -29.99
C PHE A 55 3.13 5.74 -29.92
N GLU A 56 3.89 5.40 -30.94
CA GLU A 56 4.58 4.11 -31.10
C GLU A 56 5.71 3.89 -30.09
N GLU A 57 6.22 4.96 -29.49
CA GLU A 57 7.25 4.92 -28.44
C GLU A 57 6.68 4.92 -27.03
N ARG A 58 5.34 4.94 -26.88
CA ARG A 58 4.66 4.94 -25.59
C ARG A 58 4.39 3.50 -25.14
N PRO A 59 4.41 3.23 -23.81
CA PRO A 59 3.99 1.94 -23.31
C PRO A 59 2.54 1.67 -23.71
N LEU A 60 2.32 0.60 -24.45
CA LEU A 60 1.00 0.09 -24.82
C LEU A 60 0.92 -1.38 -24.40
N ILE A 61 -0.12 -1.75 -23.70
CA ILE A 61 -0.36 -3.11 -23.22
C ILE A 61 -1.72 -3.57 -23.72
N GLU A 62 -1.72 -4.68 -24.44
CA GLU A 62 -2.92 -5.40 -24.84
C GLU A 62 -2.84 -6.83 -24.29
N SER A 63 -3.87 -7.27 -23.59
CA SER A 63 -3.94 -8.58 -22.97
C SER A 63 -5.32 -9.18 -23.16
N ASP A 64 -5.36 -10.50 -23.44
CA ASP A 64 -6.58 -11.27 -23.52
C ASP A 64 -7.10 -11.72 -22.14
N PHE A 65 -6.32 -11.46 -21.07
CA PHE A 65 -6.65 -11.87 -19.70
C PHE A 65 -7.08 -10.68 -18.86
N TYR A 66 -6.11 -9.86 -18.45
CA TYR A 66 -6.36 -8.63 -17.69
C TYR A 66 -5.21 -7.64 -17.84
N VAL A 67 -5.49 -6.41 -17.55
CA VAL A 67 -4.51 -5.37 -17.27
C VAL A 67 -4.92 -4.66 -15.99
N PHE A 68 -3.94 -4.30 -15.16
CA PHE A 68 -4.24 -3.60 -13.91
C PHE A 68 -3.27 -2.46 -13.61
N ASN A 69 -3.68 -1.59 -12.71
CA ASN A 69 -2.81 -0.56 -12.14
C ASN A 69 -3.14 -0.34 -10.66
N ALA A 70 -2.11 -0.32 -9.82
CA ALA A 70 -2.22 -0.03 -8.39
C ALA A 70 -1.54 1.29 -8.01
N ASN A 71 -1.61 2.32 -8.88
CA ASN A 71 -0.89 3.59 -8.77
C ASN A 71 0.64 3.39 -8.67
N ASP A 72 1.16 2.47 -9.42
CA ASP A 72 2.56 2.06 -9.45
C ASP A 72 3.06 2.03 -10.89
N SER A 73 4.32 1.65 -11.13
CA SER A 73 4.86 1.54 -12.47
C SER A 73 4.06 0.57 -13.35
N TYR A 74 3.96 0.91 -14.62
CA TYR A 74 3.24 0.18 -15.65
C TYR A 74 3.84 -1.19 -16.02
N TRP A 75 5.07 -1.48 -15.65
CA TRP A 75 5.81 -2.62 -16.21
C TRP A 75 5.24 -4.00 -15.86
N LEU A 76 4.48 -4.13 -14.77
CA LEU A 76 3.76 -5.34 -14.36
C LEU A 76 2.24 -5.23 -14.52
N SER A 77 1.72 -4.33 -15.35
CA SER A 77 0.28 -4.25 -15.63
C SER A 77 -0.30 -5.54 -16.25
N ASP A 78 0.54 -6.33 -16.90
CA ASP A 78 0.35 -7.75 -17.21
C ASP A 78 1.64 -8.47 -16.80
N PRO A 79 1.68 -9.17 -15.66
CA PRO A 79 2.89 -9.86 -15.20
C PRO A 79 3.39 -10.94 -16.13
N LYS A 80 2.52 -11.51 -16.98
CA LYS A 80 2.90 -12.53 -17.97
C LYS A 80 3.59 -11.95 -19.19
N LYS A 81 3.39 -10.64 -19.42
CA LYS A 81 4.02 -9.85 -20.49
C LYS A 81 4.58 -8.55 -19.95
N PRO A 82 5.67 -8.59 -19.13
CA PRO A 82 6.23 -7.38 -18.54
C PRO A 82 6.58 -6.34 -19.59
N THR A 83 6.10 -5.11 -19.40
CA THR A 83 6.31 -4.01 -20.34
C THR A 83 7.59 -3.28 -19.99
N ILE A 84 8.65 -3.49 -20.77
CA ILE A 84 10.00 -2.95 -20.56
C ILE A 84 10.54 -2.30 -21.83
N GLY A 85 11.69 -1.60 -21.73
CA GLY A 85 12.39 -1.04 -22.89
C GLY A 85 11.97 0.38 -23.28
N TYR A 86 11.02 0.98 -22.56
CA TYR A 86 10.55 2.35 -22.80
C TYR A 86 11.40 3.41 -22.10
N SER A 87 11.16 4.66 -22.46
CA SER A 87 11.84 5.80 -21.83
C SER A 87 11.62 5.80 -20.30
N PRO A 88 12.66 6.14 -19.52
CA PRO A 88 12.53 6.28 -18.05
C PRO A 88 11.53 7.36 -17.63
N LEU A 89 11.11 8.24 -18.53
CA LEU A 89 10.04 9.22 -18.29
C LEU A 89 8.69 8.58 -17.93
N TYR A 90 8.45 7.33 -18.32
CA TYR A 90 7.24 6.58 -17.99
C TYR A 90 7.29 5.86 -16.64
N GLY A 91 8.44 5.90 -15.97
CA GLY A 91 8.65 5.31 -14.65
C GLY A 91 9.64 4.15 -14.64
N PRO A 92 10.02 3.69 -13.44
CA PRO A 92 11.00 2.61 -13.29
C PRO A 92 10.42 1.25 -13.67
N THR A 93 11.21 0.44 -14.37
CA THR A 93 10.94 -0.95 -14.71
C THR A 93 12.01 -1.86 -14.10
N GLU A 94 11.76 -3.17 -14.03
CA GLU A 94 12.67 -4.18 -13.45
C GLU A 94 13.10 -3.86 -12.00
N THR A 95 12.19 -3.29 -11.23
CA THR A 95 12.40 -2.86 -9.84
C THR A 95 11.27 -3.39 -8.94
N PRO A 96 11.50 -3.55 -7.63
CA PRO A 96 10.45 -3.97 -6.71
C PRO A 96 9.19 -3.11 -6.82
N ARG A 97 8.04 -3.77 -6.73
CA ARG A 97 6.74 -3.11 -6.71
C ARG A 97 6.24 -2.96 -5.28
N SER A 98 5.32 -2.02 -5.09
CA SER A 98 4.68 -1.86 -3.79
C SER A 98 3.99 -3.16 -3.38
N ILE A 99 3.93 -3.42 -2.09
CA ILE A 99 3.27 -4.61 -1.58
C ILE A 99 1.78 -4.66 -1.98
N ARG A 100 1.13 -3.49 -2.18
CA ARG A 100 -0.23 -3.40 -2.70
C ARG A 100 -0.32 -3.81 -4.18
N THR A 101 0.67 -3.46 -4.99
CA THR A 101 0.76 -3.93 -6.37
C THR A 101 0.86 -5.45 -6.42
N ARG A 102 1.72 -6.02 -5.57
CA ARG A 102 1.85 -7.48 -5.47
C ARG A 102 0.55 -8.13 -4.98
N MET A 103 -0.15 -7.55 -3.99
CA MET A 103 -1.45 -8.06 -3.54
C MET A 103 -2.46 -8.12 -4.68
N ASN A 104 -2.56 -7.07 -5.50
CA ASN A 104 -3.46 -7.09 -6.64
C ASN A 104 -3.11 -8.21 -7.64
N ILE A 105 -1.82 -8.48 -7.85
CA ILE A 105 -1.39 -9.61 -8.69
C ILE A 105 -1.81 -10.94 -8.04
N HIS A 106 -1.60 -11.10 -6.72
CA HIS A 106 -1.99 -12.31 -6.01
C HIS A 106 -3.49 -12.58 -6.12
N LEU A 107 -4.33 -11.54 -5.98
CA LEU A 107 -5.78 -11.64 -6.15
C LEU A 107 -6.16 -12.04 -7.59
N LEU A 108 -5.53 -11.42 -8.59
CA LEU A 108 -5.85 -11.66 -10.01
C LEU A 108 -5.33 -13.00 -10.53
N GLU A 109 -4.18 -13.46 -10.04
CA GLU A 109 -3.53 -14.72 -10.46
C GLU A 109 -3.90 -15.90 -9.56
N GLY A 110 -4.57 -15.68 -8.42
CA GLY A 110 -4.90 -16.73 -7.46
C GLY A 110 -3.68 -17.30 -6.75
N LEU A 111 -2.67 -16.46 -6.43
CA LEU A 111 -1.44 -16.91 -5.80
C LEU A 111 -1.61 -17.03 -4.28
N ASP A 112 -0.88 -17.96 -3.67
CA ASP A 112 -0.72 -18.11 -2.22
C ASP A 112 -2.05 -18.15 -1.44
N GLY A 113 -3.10 -18.76 -2.04
CA GLY A 113 -4.40 -18.92 -1.41
C GLY A 113 -5.38 -17.76 -1.62
N PHE A 114 -5.00 -16.73 -2.40
CA PHE A 114 -5.87 -15.61 -2.76
C PHE A 114 -6.68 -15.87 -4.04
N ASP A 115 -7.14 -17.10 -4.26
CA ASP A 115 -7.95 -17.43 -5.43
C ASP A 115 -9.43 -17.22 -5.15
N PHE A 116 -9.98 -16.16 -5.74
CA PHE A 116 -11.39 -15.78 -5.67
C PHE A 116 -12.14 -16.10 -6.97
N ARG A 117 -11.46 -16.68 -7.95
CA ARG A 117 -12.08 -17.08 -9.22
C ARG A 117 -12.99 -18.28 -9.02
N GLY A 118 -14.04 -18.35 -9.80
CA GLY A 118 -14.91 -19.51 -9.86
C GLY A 118 -14.23 -20.79 -10.40
N GLU A 119 -14.96 -21.88 -10.41
CA GLU A 119 -14.47 -23.16 -10.94
C GLU A 119 -14.06 -23.08 -12.44
N ASP A 120 -14.57 -22.09 -13.14
CA ASP A 120 -14.23 -21.80 -14.56
C ASP A 120 -12.93 -21.01 -14.72
N GLY A 121 -12.29 -20.59 -13.60
CA GLY A 121 -11.07 -19.79 -13.58
C GLY A 121 -11.28 -18.33 -13.98
N LEU A 122 -12.52 -17.84 -14.07
CA LEU A 122 -12.88 -16.47 -14.38
C LEU A 122 -13.45 -15.76 -13.14
N PHE A 123 -13.56 -14.45 -13.25
CA PHE A 123 -14.19 -13.63 -12.21
C PHE A 123 -15.64 -13.26 -12.61
N SER A 124 -16.59 -13.63 -11.80
CA SER A 124 -17.91 -12.99 -11.78
C SER A 124 -17.84 -11.63 -11.07
N VAL A 125 -18.87 -10.81 -11.21
CA VAL A 125 -18.99 -9.53 -10.49
C VAL A 125 -18.89 -9.73 -8.96
N GLN A 126 -19.52 -10.79 -8.45
CA GLN A 126 -19.49 -11.06 -7.00
C GLN A 126 -18.10 -11.44 -6.54
N GLU A 127 -17.38 -12.29 -7.27
CA GLU A 127 -16.01 -12.71 -6.92
C GLU A 127 -15.02 -11.55 -6.94
N ILE A 128 -15.20 -10.58 -7.87
CA ILE A 128 -14.40 -9.34 -7.85
C ILE A 128 -14.68 -8.52 -6.59
N LYS A 129 -15.94 -8.41 -6.18
CA LYS A 129 -16.31 -7.72 -4.93
C LYS A 129 -15.71 -8.42 -3.71
N ASP A 130 -15.83 -9.74 -3.65
CA ASP A 130 -15.31 -10.55 -2.56
C ASP A 130 -13.80 -10.43 -2.46
N ALA A 131 -13.07 -10.48 -3.57
CA ALA A 131 -11.63 -10.27 -3.64
C ALA A 131 -11.21 -8.89 -3.11
N LEU A 132 -11.93 -7.83 -3.50
CA LEU A 132 -11.63 -6.47 -3.04
C LEU A 132 -11.91 -6.28 -1.55
N MET A 133 -13.01 -6.88 -1.06
CA MET A 133 -13.49 -6.70 0.31
C MET A 133 -12.98 -7.76 1.29
N ASP A 134 -12.13 -8.69 0.83
CA ASP A 134 -11.50 -9.69 1.70
C ASP A 134 -10.61 -9.05 2.78
N ASN A 135 -10.04 -7.88 2.49
CA ASN A 135 -9.20 -7.09 3.39
C ASN A 135 -7.99 -7.84 3.95
N SER A 136 -7.54 -8.91 3.31
CA SER A 136 -6.30 -9.60 3.67
C SER A 136 -5.08 -8.75 3.36
N GLY A 137 -4.09 -8.79 4.25
CA GLY A 137 -2.82 -8.08 4.10
C GLY A 137 -1.71 -9.00 3.59
N LEU A 138 -1.16 -8.71 2.41
CA LEU A 138 -0.09 -9.54 1.85
C LEU A 138 1.17 -9.56 2.73
N THR A 139 1.51 -8.43 3.38
CA THR A 139 2.67 -8.40 4.30
C THR A 139 2.49 -9.35 5.47
N ALA A 140 1.27 -9.40 6.04
CA ALA A 140 0.97 -10.35 7.10
C ALA A 140 1.07 -11.80 6.61
N HIS A 141 0.54 -12.08 5.44
CA HIS A 141 0.61 -13.40 4.82
C HIS A 141 2.06 -13.85 4.58
N LEU A 142 2.94 -12.94 4.16
CA LEU A 142 4.34 -13.25 3.87
C LEU A 142 5.23 -13.36 5.11
N LEU A 143 4.89 -12.71 6.24
CA LEU A 143 5.86 -12.49 7.33
C LEU A 143 5.37 -12.91 8.71
N LYS A 144 4.04 -12.98 8.94
CA LYS A 144 3.49 -13.18 10.28
C LYS A 144 3.87 -14.51 10.90
N ASP A 145 3.76 -15.59 10.17
CA ASP A 145 3.99 -16.93 10.74
C ASP A 145 5.46 -17.10 11.16
N GLU A 146 6.39 -16.58 10.37
CA GLU A 146 7.82 -16.58 10.71
C GLU A 146 8.14 -15.62 11.88
N LEU A 147 7.41 -14.50 12.01
CA LEU A 147 7.50 -13.64 13.18
C LEU A 147 7.01 -14.34 14.44
N VAL A 148 5.88 -15.05 14.36
CA VAL A 148 5.33 -15.84 15.46
C VAL A 148 6.31 -16.94 15.87
N ASP A 149 6.91 -17.63 14.91
CA ASP A 149 7.92 -18.65 15.18
C ASP A 149 9.14 -18.08 15.90
N GLN A 150 9.68 -16.94 15.45
CA GLN A 150 10.79 -16.27 16.12
C GLN A 150 10.40 -15.81 17.53
N CYS A 151 9.21 -15.27 17.70
CA CYS A 151 8.65 -14.80 18.95
C CYS A 151 8.49 -15.97 19.96
N GLN A 152 7.98 -17.10 19.54
CA GLN A 152 7.81 -18.29 20.39
C GLN A 152 9.15 -18.93 20.82
N GLN A 153 10.17 -18.87 19.94
CA GLN A 153 11.52 -19.33 20.27
C GLN A 153 12.24 -18.43 21.28
N SER A 154 11.90 -17.13 21.29
CA SER A 154 12.52 -16.14 22.18
C SER A 154 11.45 -15.17 22.70
N PRO A 155 10.58 -15.63 23.63
CA PRO A 155 9.44 -14.83 24.09
C PRO A 155 9.80 -13.67 25.02
N ASN A 156 11.06 -13.56 25.42
CA ASN A 156 11.54 -12.45 26.25
C ASN A 156 12.66 -11.70 25.51
N ILE A 157 12.53 -10.40 25.41
CA ILE A 157 13.52 -9.52 24.79
C ILE A 157 13.95 -8.43 25.77
N LEU A 158 15.21 -8.06 25.74
CA LEU A 158 15.74 -6.96 26.56
C LEU A 158 15.78 -5.67 25.74
N ILE A 159 15.10 -4.63 26.22
CA ILE A 159 15.21 -3.27 25.69
C ILE A 159 15.66 -2.36 26.86
N ASN A 160 16.82 -1.73 26.72
CA ASN A 160 17.39 -0.84 27.75
C ASN A 160 17.38 -1.50 29.16
N ASP A 161 17.84 -2.76 29.25
CA ASP A 161 17.90 -3.56 30.49
C ASP A 161 16.51 -3.93 31.09
N ILE A 162 15.41 -3.63 30.39
CA ILE A 162 14.05 -4.05 30.77
C ILE A 162 13.67 -5.28 29.95
N SER A 163 13.28 -6.36 30.66
CA SER A 163 12.77 -7.57 30.01
C SER A 163 11.30 -7.40 29.66
N ILE A 164 10.97 -7.57 28.38
CA ILE A 164 9.60 -7.51 27.86
C ILE A 164 9.18 -8.92 27.47
N ASP A 165 8.07 -9.40 28.05
CA ASP A 165 7.45 -10.68 27.72
C ASP A 165 6.54 -10.53 26.51
N LEU A 166 6.86 -11.23 25.42
CA LEU A 166 6.12 -11.24 24.16
C LEU A 166 5.10 -12.37 24.05
N SER A 167 4.94 -13.22 25.06
CA SER A 167 4.11 -14.44 24.99
C SER A 167 2.67 -14.14 24.55
N ASN A 168 2.08 -13.06 25.07
CA ASN A 168 0.75 -12.61 24.67
C ASN A 168 0.73 -12.06 23.24
N ALA A 169 1.74 -11.33 22.84
CA ALA A 169 1.87 -10.83 21.46
C ALA A 169 2.02 -11.97 20.45
N CYS A 170 2.86 -12.99 20.76
CA CYS A 170 3.00 -14.19 19.93
C CYS A 170 1.65 -14.91 19.73
N SER A 171 0.86 -15.06 20.82
CA SER A 171 -0.44 -15.72 20.73
C SER A 171 -1.47 -14.87 19.97
N THR A 172 -1.52 -13.58 20.21
CA THR A 172 -2.40 -12.65 19.49
C THR A 172 -2.14 -12.68 17.98
N LEU A 173 -0.88 -12.62 17.56
CA LEU A 173 -0.52 -12.68 16.15
C LEU A 173 -0.80 -14.07 15.54
N ARG A 174 -0.52 -15.16 16.26
CA ARG A 174 -0.82 -16.52 15.79
C ARG A 174 -2.30 -16.71 15.50
N ASP A 175 -3.16 -16.20 16.38
CA ASP A 175 -4.61 -16.41 16.33
C ASP A 175 -5.31 -15.42 15.37
N TRP A 176 -4.59 -14.42 14.83
CA TRP A 176 -5.10 -13.46 13.88
C TRP A 176 -5.16 -14.02 12.45
N ASP A 177 -6.25 -13.71 11.74
CA ASP A 177 -6.59 -14.20 10.40
C ASP A 177 -5.93 -13.43 9.22
N ASN A 178 -4.97 -12.55 9.50
CA ASN A 178 -4.29 -11.69 8.52
C ASN A 178 -5.21 -10.66 7.83
N ARG A 179 -6.44 -10.47 8.33
CA ARG A 179 -7.38 -9.51 7.76
C ARG A 179 -7.43 -8.21 8.55
N TYR A 180 -7.87 -7.17 7.84
CA TYR A 180 -8.03 -5.82 8.40
C TYR A 180 -9.50 -5.40 8.37
N ASN A 181 -10.36 -6.31 8.84
CA ASN A 181 -11.77 -6.04 9.09
C ASN A 181 -11.93 -5.28 10.40
N ALA A 182 -13.08 -4.65 10.61
CA ALA A 182 -13.33 -3.89 11.83
C ALA A 182 -13.21 -4.72 13.11
N GLU A 183 -13.59 -6.00 13.05
CA GLU A 183 -13.53 -6.98 14.14
C GLU A 183 -12.19 -7.70 14.28
N SER A 184 -11.27 -7.52 13.32
CA SER A 184 -9.96 -8.21 13.31
C SER A 184 -9.13 -7.88 14.54
N LYS A 185 -8.69 -8.91 15.26
CA LYS A 185 -7.84 -8.84 16.44
C LYS A 185 -6.42 -9.26 16.09
N GLY A 186 -5.42 -8.43 16.43
CA GLY A 186 -4.03 -8.60 16.02
C GLY A 186 -3.58 -7.65 14.92
N ALA A 187 -4.51 -7.12 14.11
CA ALA A 187 -4.22 -6.17 13.04
C ALA A 187 -3.51 -4.90 13.55
N VAL A 188 -3.92 -4.37 14.71
CA VAL A 188 -3.29 -3.20 15.34
C VAL A 188 -1.86 -3.52 15.75
N LEU A 189 -1.64 -4.63 16.44
CA LEU A 189 -0.30 -5.06 16.88
C LEU A 189 0.64 -5.26 15.69
N PHE A 190 0.17 -5.94 14.64
CA PHE A 190 0.97 -6.14 13.42
C PHE A 190 1.28 -4.84 12.70
N ARG A 191 0.31 -3.90 12.64
CA ARG A 191 0.53 -2.56 12.06
C ARG A 191 1.61 -1.80 12.80
N GLU A 192 1.55 -1.76 14.13
CA GLU A 192 2.56 -1.09 14.93
C GLU A 192 3.94 -1.77 14.84
N TRP A 193 3.98 -3.08 14.62
CA TRP A 193 5.21 -3.79 14.31
C TRP A 193 5.81 -3.41 12.95
N ILE A 194 5.02 -3.53 11.86
CA ILE A 194 5.55 -3.34 10.49
C ILE A 194 5.91 -1.89 10.18
N THR A 195 5.24 -0.93 10.79
CA THR A 195 5.53 0.50 10.58
C THR A 195 6.83 0.96 11.25
N ARG A 196 7.45 0.14 12.10
CA ARG A 196 8.81 0.38 12.65
C ARG A 196 9.91 0.13 11.62
N TYR A 197 9.58 -0.48 10.50
CA TYR A 197 10.44 -0.56 9.34
C TYR A 197 10.18 0.62 8.40
N ASN A 198 11.24 1.10 7.75
CA ASN A 198 11.05 2.07 6.69
C ASN A 198 10.23 1.44 5.55
N TYR A 199 9.27 2.18 5.01
CA TYR A 199 8.45 1.69 3.87
C TYR A 199 9.31 1.16 2.70
N LEU A 200 10.47 1.77 2.47
CA LEU A 200 11.41 1.29 1.46
C LEU A 200 12.04 -0.06 1.83
N SER A 201 12.18 -0.36 3.13
CA SER A 201 12.66 -1.67 3.59
C SER A 201 11.67 -2.79 3.22
N THR A 202 10.37 -2.47 3.15
CA THR A 202 9.36 -3.42 2.71
C THR A 202 9.41 -3.71 1.21
N MET A 203 10.21 -2.96 0.45
CA MET A 203 10.34 -3.09 -1.00
C MET A 203 11.75 -3.44 -1.45
N TYR A 204 12.78 -2.80 -0.88
CA TYR A 204 14.11 -2.74 -1.49
C TYR A 204 15.26 -3.30 -0.65
N THR A 205 15.11 -3.44 0.65
CA THR A 205 16.23 -3.82 1.52
C THR A 205 16.08 -5.21 2.11
N GLY A 206 17.20 -5.91 2.29
CA GLY A 206 17.24 -7.25 2.89
C GLY A 206 17.05 -7.29 4.41
N ASP A 207 16.81 -6.14 5.07
CA ASP A 207 16.70 -6.11 6.53
C ASP A 207 15.41 -6.75 7.05
N LEU A 208 14.34 -6.64 6.28
CA LEU A 208 13.04 -7.24 6.60
C LEU A 208 12.87 -8.62 5.95
N PHE A 209 13.26 -8.77 4.70
CA PHE A 209 13.05 -9.99 3.92
C PHE A 209 14.28 -10.91 3.91
N ALA A 210 14.05 -12.21 4.05
CA ALA A 210 15.09 -13.23 3.90
C ALA A 210 15.54 -13.38 2.44
N GLY A 211 14.58 -13.36 1.51
CA GLY A 211 14.84 -13.41 0.07
C GLY A 211 14.73 -12.02 -0.56
N SER A 212 15.80 -11.57 -1.23
CA SER A 212 15.82 -10.28 -1.91
C SER A 212 14.93 -10.26 -3.15
N PHE A 213 14.63 -9.07 -3.65
CA PHE A 213 13.96 -8.89 -4.93
C PHE A 213 14.75 -9.52 -6.07
N ASP A 214 14.06 -10.29 -6.90
CA ASP A 214 14.54 -10.87 -8.15
C ASP A 214 13.64 -10.37 -9.30
N LYS A 215 14.24 -9.71 -10.27
CA LYS A 215 13.52 -9.17 -11.43
C LYS A 215 12.95 -10.25 -12.36
N GLU A 216 13.46 -11.48 -12.29
CA GLU A 216 12.92 -12.63 -13.03
C GLU A 216 11.72 -13.25 -12.31
N ASN A 217 11.55 -12.95 -11.02
CA ASN A 217 10.42 -13.38 -10.18
C ASN A 217 9.78 -12.19 -9.45
N PRO A 218 9.34 -11.15 -10.16
CA PRO A 218 8.98 -9.85 -9.57
C PRO A 218 7.66 -9.87 -8.79
N THR A 219 6.81 -10.85 -9.02
CA THR A 219 5.50 -10.99 -8.36
C THR A 219 5.62 -11.66 -7.00
N THR A 220 6.58 -12.57 -6.82
CA THR A 220 6.76 -13.38 -5.62
C THR A 220 7.91 -12.92 -4.72
N THR A 221 8.77 -12.01 -5.21
CA THR A 221 9.91 -11.48 -4.43
C THR A 221 9.77 -9.98 -4.16
N PRO A 222 10.34 -9.50 -3.03
CA PRO A 222 11.03 -10.20 -1.94
C PRO A 222 10.09 -11.09 -1.10
N LEU A 223 10.62 -12.06 -0.35
CA LEU A 223 9.80 -13.03 0.39
C LEU A 223 10.48 -13.48 1.69
N GLY A 224 9.66 -14.02 2.62
CA GLY A 224 10.09 -14.58 3.89
C GLY A 224 10.65 -13.53 4.86
N LEU A 225 10.51 -13.73 6.16
CA LEU A 225 11.04 -12.82 7.17
C LEU A 225 12.51 -13.15 7.47
N ALA A 226 13.38 -12.15 7.39
CA ALA A 226 14.77 -12.31 7.78
C ALA A 226 14.88 -12.72 9.26
N ARG A 227 15.80 -13.65 9.58
CA ARG A 227 16.06 -14.03 10.98
C ARG A 227 17.04 -13.06 11.61
N ASN A 228 16.54 -12.10 12.35
CA ASN A 228 17.33 -11.13 13.09
C ASN A 228 16.60 -10.65 14.35
N GLU A 229 17.38 -10.16 15.32
CA GLU A 229 16.84 -9.69 16.60
C GLU A 229 15.95 -8.43 16.43
N ARG A 230 16.16 -7.64 15.38
CA ARG A 230 15.38 -6.43 15.09
C ARG A 230 13.87 -6.72 14.99
N ASN A 231 13.48 -7.91 14.52
CA ASN A 231 12.07 -8.29 14.43
C ASN A 231 11.41 -8.33 15.82
N LEU A 232 12.07 -8.93 16.78
CA LEU A 232 11.57 -9.05 18.16
C LEU A 232 11.68 -7.73 18.91
N ILE A 233 12.72 -6.94 18.68
CA ILE A 233 12.83 -5.58 19.22
C ILE A 233 11.65 -4.72 18.71
N ALA A 234 11.38 -4.74 17.42
CA ALA A 234 10.24 -4.01 16.84
C ALA A 234 8.89 -4.48 17.42
N LEU A 235 8.74 -5.79 17.68
CA LEU A 235 7.54 -6.31 18.31
C LEU A 235 7.43 -5.86 19.77
N ALA A 236 8.51 -5.88 20.53
CA ALA A 236 8.54 -5.41 21.91
C ALA A 236 8.27 -3.90 22.01
N GLU A 237 8.80 -3.11 21.08
CA GLU A 237 8.49 -1.68 20.98
C GLU A 237 7.00 -1.45 20.68
N ALA A 238 6.38 -2.26 19.82
CA ALA A 238 4.94 -2.19 19.53
C ALA A 238 4.10 -2.58 20.76
N VAL A 239 4.47 -3.65 21.47
CA VAL A 239 3.84 -4.07 22.73
C VAL A 239 3.90 -2.96 23.76
N THR A 240 5.10 -2.41 24.00
CA THR A 240 5.29 -1.31 24.96
C THR A 240 4.44 -0.10 24.61
N LEU A 241 4.40 0.30 23.33
CA LEU A 241 3.56 1.41 22.88
C LEU A 241 2.08 1.19 23.24
N LEU A 242 1.55 -0.01 22.97
CA LEU A 242 0.14 -0.30 23.21
C LEU A 242 -0.15 -0.39 24.71
N ASP A 243 0.70 -1.05 25.48
CA ASP A 243 0.57 -1.21 26.95
C ASP A 243 0.64 0.13 27.67
N ASP A 244 1.60 1.00 27.33
CA ASP A 244 1.76 2.33 27.92
C ASP A 244 0.54 3.23 27.69
N ASN A 245 -0.25 2.93 26.63
CA ASN A 245 -1.48 3.66 26.31
C ASN A 245 -2.76 2.91 26.69
N GLY A 246 -2.65 1.79 27.41
CA GLY A 246 -3.79 1.00 27.86
C GLY A 246 -4.59 0.35 26.72
N ILE A 247 -3.95 0.08 25.60
CA ILE A 247 -4.56 -0.52 24.41
C ILE A 247 -4.28 -2.04 24.43
N PRO A 248 -5.31 -2.91 24.54
CA PRO A 248 -5.12 -4.34 24.50
C PRO A 248 -4.47 -4.80 23.18
N LEU A 249 -3.57 -5.78 23.23
CA LEU A 249 -2.90 -6.31 22.04
C LEU A 249 -3.88 -6.95 21.04
N ASP A 250 -5.00 -7.47 21.54
CA ASP A 250 -6.09 -8.05 20.77
C ASP A 250 -7.25 -7.08 20.52
N VAL A 251 -7.03 -5.77 20.63
CA VAL A 251 -8.05 -4.77 20.34
C VAL A 251 -8.58 -4.95 18.92
N PRO A 252 -9.91 -4.98 18.69
CA PRO A 252 -10.46 -4.98 17.34
C PRO A 252 -10.04 -3.72 16.56
N LEU A 253 -9.63 -3.88 15.31
CA LEU A 253 -9.14 -2.77 14.47
C LEU A 253 -10.14 -1.59 14.45
N GLY A 254 -11.42 -1.89 14.29
CA GLY A 254 -12.47 -0.89 14.20
C GLY A 254 -12.71 -0.09 15.48
N ASN A 255 -12.15 -0.50 16.62
CA ASN A 255 -12.19 0.32 17.82
C ASN A 255 -11.26 1.56 17.68
N LEU A 256 -10.22 1.44 16.88
CA LEU A 256 -9.21 2.47 16.68
C LEU A 256 -9.24 3.10 15.30
N GLN A 257 -9.61 2.35 14.24
CA GLN A 257 -9.60 2.86 12.87
C GLN A 257 -10.94 3.54 12.54
N LYS A 258 -10.91 4.87 12.47
CA LYS A 258 -12.09 5.70 12.37
C LYS A 258 -11.98 6.73 11.25
N ALA A 259 -13.09 6.96 10.57
CA ALA A 259 -13.31 8.16 9.76
C ALA A 259 -14.34 9.05 10.45
N HIS A 260 -14.16 10.35 10.34
CA HIS A 260 -15.04 11.32 10.98
C HIS A 260 -15.66 12.21 9.91
N ARG A 261 -16.96 12.49 10.03
CA ARG A 261 -17.66 13.33 9.08
C ARG A 261 -18.81 14.06 9.76
N ALA A 262 -18.78 15.39 9.75
CA ALA A 262 -19.81 16.27 10.31
C ALA A 262 -20.27 15.87 11.73
N GLY A 263 -19.34 15.52 12.60
CA GLY A 263 -19.61 15.13 13.98
C GLY A 263 -20.00 13.66 14.19
N THR A 264 -20.11 12.88 13.12
CA THR A 264 -20.32 11.43 13.19
C THR A 264 -19.00 10.68 12.98
N THR A 265 -18.84 9.59 13.70
CA THR A 265 -17.67 8.72 13.62
C THR A 265 -18.08 7.37 13.01
N TYR A 266 -17.39 7.00 11.96
CA TYR A 266 -17.58 5.74 11.24
C TYR A 266 -16.41 4.80 11.50
N THR A 267 -16.71 3.55 11.72
CA THR A 267 -15.70 2.49 11.75
C THR A 267 -15.32 2.13 10.31
N VAL A 268 -14.02 2.06 10.03
CA VAL A 268 -13.51 1.82 8.69
C VAL A 268 -12.66 0.55 8.68
N HIS A 269 -12.85 -0.31 7.69
CA HIS A 269 -12.04 -1.49 7.44
C HIS A 269 -11.02 -1.23 6.31
N GLY A 270 -10.08 -2.16 6.10
CA GLY A 270 -8.97 -1.98 5.16
C GLY A 270 -7.69 -1.54 5.84
N GLY A 271 -6.63 -1.34 5.10
CA GLY A 271 -5.31 -1.10 5.68
C GLY A 271 -4.44 -0.12 4.92
N ASN A 272 -3.25 0.11 5.44
CA ASN A 272 -2.32 1.09 4.93
C ASN A 272 -1.36 0.51 3.88
N ARG A 273 -0.44 1.35 3.40
CA ARG A 273 0.54 0.99 2.36
C ARG A 273 1.55 -0.10 2.78
N TYR A 274 1.82 -0.28 4.08
CA TYR A 274 2.76 -1.30 4.57
C TYR A 274 2.13 -2.69 4.61
N GLU A 275 0.83 -2.74 4.70
CA GLU A 275 0.06 -3.96 4.89
C GLU A 275 -0.26 -4.67 3.58
N GLY A 276 -0.24 -3.92 2.46
CA GLY A 276 -0.44 -4.49 1.14
C GLY A 276 -1.86 -4.99 0.93
N ILE A 277 -2.84 -4.11 1.12
CA ILE A 277 -4.27 -4.41 1.00
C ILE A 277 -4.83 -3.72 -0.24
N ALA A 278 -5.75 -4.38 -0.95
CA ALA A 278 -6.43 -3.79 -2.10
C ALA A 278 -7.27 -2.56 -1.66
N ASN A 279 -8.03 -2.70 -0.58
CA ASN A 279 -8.82 -1.63 0.05
C ASN A 279 -7.92 -0.74 0.91
N LEU A 280 -7.29 0.26 0.29
CA LEU A 280 -6.35 1.16 0.94
C LEU A 280 -7.05 2.17 1.85
N GLN A 281 -6.52 2.32 3.08
CA GLN A 281 -6.90 3.35 4.04
C GLN A 281 -5.66 4.08 4.56
N VAL A 282 -5.73 5.40 4.63
CA VAL A 282 -4.61 6.25 5.07
C VAL A 282 -5.02 7.08 6.25
N ALA A 283 -4.34 6.84 7.38
CA ALA A 283 -4.46 7.66 8.58
C ALA A 283 -3.48 8.83 8.57
N THR A 284 -3.78 9.88 9.34
CA THR A 284 -2.89 11.02 9.54
C THR A 284 -2.83 11.46 10.99
N THR A 285 -1.70 12.05 11.37
CA THR A 285 -1.52 12.78 12.64
C THR A 285 -1.51 14.29 12.43
N SER A 286 -1.62 14.76 11.19
CA SER A 286 -1.56 16.20 10.86
C SER A 286 -2.93 16.85 10.96
N GLN A 287 -3.01 17.99 11.69
CA GLN A 287 -4.21 18.82 11.75
C GLN A 287 -4.50 19.58 10.44
N SER A 288 -3.46 19.98 9.75
CA SER A 288 -3.59 20.51 8.39
C SER A 288 -3.40 19.33 7.46
N GLY A 289 -4.39 18.98 6.68
CA GLY A 289 -4.20 17.99 5.63
C GLY A 289 -3.00 18.38 4.79
N SER A 290 -1.81 17.98 5.22
CA SER A 290 -0.51 18.30 4.60
C SER A 290 -0.39 17.84 3.15
N SER A 291 -1.40 17.12 2.69
CA SER A 291 -1.57 16.67 1.31
C SER A 291 -2.40 17.64 0.45
N GLY A 292 -2.72 18.85 0.90
CA GLY A 292 -3.59 19.78 0.20
C GLY A 292 -5.06 19.31 0.09
N ARG A 293 -5.44 18.29 0.82
CA ARG A 293 -6.79 17.72 0.83
C ARG A 293 -7.59 18.38 1.96
N SER A 294 -8.15 19.53 1.67
CA SER A 294 -8.87 20.40 2.60
C SER A 294 -10.29 19.94 2.95
N TYR A 295 -10.58 18.65 2.79
CA TYR A 295 -11.93 18.11 3.06
C TYR A 295 -12.07 17.49 4.46
N ILE A 296 -11.04 17.59 5.28
CA ILE A 296 -11.12 17.10 6.64
C ILE A 296 -11.89 18.11 7.45
N ASP A 297 -13.01 17.66 7.98
CA ASP A 297 -13.76 18.44 8.97
C ASP A 297 -12.80 18.85 10.10
N SER A 298 -12.60 20.14 10.29
CA SER A 298 -11.71 20.66 11.32
C SER A 298 -12.14 20.25 12.73
N SER A 299 -13.39 19.80 12.91
CA SER A 299 -13.89 19.22 14.15
C SER A 299 -13.24 17.88 14.51
N ILE A 300 -12.72 17.13 13.54
CA ILE A 300 -11.97 15.88 13.78
C ILE A 300 -10.72 16.15 14.62
N PHE A 301 -10.12 17.30 14.40
CA PHE A 301 -8.88 17.71 15.04
C PHE A 301 -9.08 18.68 16.21
N SER A 302 -10.32 18.89 16.65
CA SER A 302 -10.65 19.79 17.76
C SER A 302 -10.30 19.26 19.16
N GLY A 303 -9.64 18.14 19.26
CA GLY A 303 -9.09 17.58 20.49
C GLY A 303 -7.66 17.09 20.24
N SER A 304 -7.01 16.59 21.26
CA SER A 304 -5.64 16.11 21.18
C SER A 304 -5.48 14.92 20.21
N ASN A 305 -5.23 15.20 18.95
CA ASN A 305 -4.71 14.23 18.00
C ASN A 305 -3.20 14.04 18.21
N GLU A 306 -2.81 13.99 19.46
CA GLU A 306 -1.44 13.77 19.81
C GLU A 306 -1.06 12.34 19.43
N ARG A 307 0.02 12.23 18.67
CA ARG A 307 0.57 10.94 18.27
C ARG A 307 1.04 10.18 19.51
N LEU A 308 0.70 8.93 19.62
CA LEU A 308 1.13 8.08 20.70
C LEU A 308 2.57 7.62 20.47
N GLY A 309 3.46 7.99 21.37
CA GLY A 309 4.85 7.58 21.35
C GLY A 309 5.53 7.74 19.98
N ASP A 310 6.10 6.67 19.49
CA ASP A 310 6.80 6.58 18.20
C ASP A 310 5.96 5.96 17.08
N SER A 311 4.66 5.72 17.29
CA SER A 311 3.78 5.25 16.22
C SER A 311 3.83 6.16 15.00
N GLU A 312 3.68 5.60 13.80
CA GLU A 312 3.60 6.42 12.59
C GLU A 312 2.30 7.23 12.54
N THR A 313 1.16 6.63 12.91
CA THR A 313 -0.17 7.25 12.69
C THR A 313 -1.18 7.04 13.81
N LEU A 314 -0.87 6.25 14.85
CA LEU A 314 -1.77 6.07 15.99
C LEU A 314 -1.75 7.31 16.86
N THR A 315 -2.94 7.83 17.16
CA THR A 315 -3.15 9.00 18.02
C THR A 315 -3.98 8.62 19.25
N SER A 316 -4.12 9.55 20.20
CA SER A 316 -5.04 9.40 21.34
C SER A 316 -6.50 9.19 20.93
N SER A 317 -6.87 9.52 19.68
CA SER A 317 -8.19 9.28 19.09
C SER A 317 -8.23 8.03 18.17
N GLY A 318 -7.14 7.26 18.11
CA GLY A 318 -6.99 6.13 17.21
C GLY A 318 -6.34 6.50 15.87
N TYR A 319 -6.57 5.68 14.85
CA TYR A 319 -6.14 5.93 13.47
C TYR A 319 -7.19 6.77 12.76
N ASN A 320 -6.92 8.04 12.56
CA ASN A 320 -7.84 8.97 11.90
C ASN A 320 -7.72 8.86 10.39
N ILE A 321 -8.65 8.14 9.77
CA ILE A 321 -8.66 7.92 8.32
C ILE A 321 -9.11 9.20 7.60
N VAL A 322 -8.29 9.64 6.66
CA VAL A 322 -8.51 10.87 5.89
C VAL A 322 -8.50 10.66 4.40
N HIS A 323 -8.10 9.47 3.96
CA HIS A 323 -8.01 9.11 2.56
C HIS A 323 -8.03 7.60 2.41
N GLY A 324 -8.54 7.10 1.28
CA GLY A 324 -8.58 5.67 0.99
C GLY A 324 -9.31 5.38 -0.31
N SER A 325 -9.82 4.16 -0.41
CA SER A 325 -10.71 3.72 -1.48
C SER A 325 -11.99 4.54 -1.42
N SER A 326 -12.14 5.54 -2.29
CA SER A 326 -13.23 6.52 -2.23
C SER A 326 -14.34 6.27 -3.23
N PHE A 327 -14.02 5.61 -4.33
CA PHE A 327 -14.95 5.16 -5.35
C PHE A 327 -14.61 3.71 -5.72
N ILE A 328 -15.54 2.81 -5.49
CA ILE A 328 -15.41 1.39 -5.79
C ILE A 328 -16.50 1.04 -6.79
N MET A 329 -16.14 0.41 -7.91
CA MET A 329 -17.07 0.04 -8.94
C MET A 329 -16.70 -1.34 -9.51
N THR A 330 -17.69 -2.18 -9.68
CA THR A 330 -17.63 -3.38 -10.53
C THR A 330 -18.48 -3.16 -11.75
N LEU A 331 -17.93 -3.49 -12.91
CA LEU A 331 -18.60 -3.35 -14.21
C LEU A 331 -18.56 -4.68 -14.95
N ASN A 332 -19.68 -5.08 -15.51
CA ASN A 332 -19.80 -6.21 -16.41
C ASN A 332 -20.45 -5.79 -17.72
N PHE A 333 -20.05 -6.42 -18.82
CA PHE A 333 -20.67 -6.29 -20.14
C PHE A 333 -21.55 -7.50 -20.37
N THR A 334 -22.86 -7.28 -20.38
CA THR A 334 -23.87 -8.31 -20.61
C THR A 334 -24.45 -8.20 -22.02
N GLU A 335 -25.27 -9.16 -22.42
CA GLU A 335 -26.01 -9.10 -23.73
C GLU A 335 -26.91 -7.87 -23.82
N ASP A 336 -27.45 -7.39 -22.69
CA ASP A 336 -28.29 -6.20 -22.60
C ASP A 336 -27.50 -4.88 -22.49
N GLY A 337 -26.16 -4.94 -22.49
CA GLY A 337 -25.26 -3.80 -22.33
C GLY A 337 -24.49 -3.80 -21.04
N PRO A 338 -23.78 -2.68 -20.71
CA PRO A 338 -22.99 -2.58 -19.51
C PRO A 338 -23.87 -2.53 -18.24
N SER A 339 -23.50 -3.33 -17.24
CA SER A 339 -24.11 -3.33 -15.90
C SER A 339 -23.05 -3.03 -14.86
N ALA A 340 -23.28 -2.04 -14.00
CA ALA A 340 -22.33 -1.60 -12.99
C ALA A 340 -22.98 -1.46 -11.62
N GLU A 341 -22.23 -1.84 -10.59
CA GLU A 341 -22.51 -1.50 -9.21
C GLU A 341 -21.38 -0.65 -8.67
N ALA A 342 -21.72 0.43 -7.99
CA ALA A 342 -20.72 1.37 -7.47
C ALA A 342 -21.11 1.90 -6.10
N ILE A 343 -20.08 2.23 -5.30
CA ILE A 343 -20.22 2.88 -4.02
C ILE A 343 -19.25 4.07 -3.92
N LEU A 344 -19.76 5.17 -3.37
CA LEU A 344 -18.96 6.32 -2.94
C LEU A 344 -18.81 6.26 -1.42
N SER A 345 -17.60 6.03 -0.91
CA SER A 345 -17.38 5.96 0.55
C SER A 345 -17.69 7.25 1.30
N TYR A 346 -17.77 8.38 0.58
CA TYR A 346 -18.22 9.68 1.14
C TYR A 346 -19.71 9.94 0.96
N SER A 347 -20.47 8.98 0.43
CA SER A 347 -21.84 9.19 -0.04
C SER A 347 -21.96 10.31 -1.09
N GLN A 348 -23.16 10.75 -1.41
CA GLN A 348 -23.38 11.63 -2.58
C GLN A 348 -23.57 13.11 -2.20
N SER A 349 -23.77 13.42 -0.91
CA SER A 349 -24.02 14.79 -0.45
C SER A 349 -22.95 15.29 0.50
N GLY A 350 -22.53 16.54 0.33
CA GLY A 350 -21.71 17.29 1.29
C GLY A 350 -22.51 17.94 2.42
N SER A 351 -23.84 17.94 2.34
CA SER A 351 -24.72 18.57 3.35
C SER A 351 -25.16 17.54 4.38
N SER A 352 -24.86 17.80 5.66
CA SER A 352 -25.27 16.92 6.77
C SER A 352 -26.80 16.84 6.99
N SER A 353 -27.57 17.71 6.34
CA SER A 353 -29.04 17.66 6.35
C SER A 353 -29.64 16.80 5.22
N SER A 354 -28.83 16.28 4.32
CA SER A 354 -29.27 15.42 3.22
C SER A 354 -29.39 13.97 3.68
N GLU A 355 -30.40 13.25 3.20
CA GLU A 355 -30.52 11.80 3.38
C GLU A 355 -29.36 11.03 2.71
N HIS A 356 -28.71 11.64 1.70
CA HIS A 356 -27.57 11.08 0.98
C HIS A 356 -26.22 11.50 1.55
N PHE A 357 -26.20 11.91 2.81
CA PHE A 357 -24.96 12.33 3.46
C PHE A 357 -24.08 11.15 3.90
N SER A 358 -24.70 10.05 4.38
CA SER A 358 -23.98 8.88 4.92
C SER A 358 -24.46 7.51 4.40
N ASP A 359 -25.46 7.50 3.54
CA ASP A 359 -26.12 6.29 3.03
C ASP A 359 -25.23 5.27 2.33
N GLN A 360 -24.02 5.67 1.91
CA GLN A 360 -23.00 4.79 1.33
C GLN A 360 -21.72 4.73 2.19
N THR A 361 -21.65 5.49 3.28
CA THR A 361 -20.52 5.48 4.21
C THR A 361 -20.69 4.40 5.28
N GLU A 362 -21.91 4.10 5.64
CA GLU A 362 -22.33 3.04 6.57
C GLU A 362 -22.32 1.65 5.90
#